data_1039c825a2bde449c981544706411538
#
_entry.id   1039c825a2bde449c981544706411538
#
_cell.length_a   1.000
_cell.length_b   1.000
_cell.length_c   1.000
_cell.angle_alpha   90.00
_cell.angle_beta   90.00
_cell.angle_gamma   90.00
#
_symmetry.space_group_name_H-M   'P 1'
#
loop_
_entity.id
_entity.type
_entity.pdbx_description
1 polymer ?
#
loop_
_entity_poly.entity_id
_entity_poly.type
_entity_poly.pdbx_seq_one_letter_code
_entity_poly.pdbx_strand_id
1 'polypeptide(L)'
;MRFAQQVGFDGWPALKTAFAADLGLGGDAYGARAQHLVARAGEPGGLTEEMFGVQRRNLEATQAQSGARLDKACALIEKAKAVHVAGFRASYPIAFGLVYQYRLFRPDVHLLDGQGGTLEMQQRAMGKGDVLVVASFSPYSHEALQVAEAARDAGARIVALTDSLASPLSLLAQQTLLFSIHSPSFFPSVAAGLALAEALVEL
;
A
#
# COMPACT_ATOMS: atom_id res chain seq x y z
N MET A 1 19.61 -2.20 -22.23
CA MET A 1 19.44 -3.34 -23.15
C MET A 1 20.29 -4.57 -22.76
N ARG A 2 21.53 -4.43 -22.36
CA ARG A 2 22.43 -5.58 -22.09
C ARG A 2 22.00 -6.50 -20.93
N PHE A 3 21.44 -5.97 -19.84
CA PHE A 3 21.09 -6.78 -18.66
C PHE A 3 20.01 -7.83 -18.95
N ALA A 4 18.92 -7.45 -19.62
CA ALA A 4 17.84 -8.38 -19.96
C ALA A 4 18.34 -9.56 -20.83
N GLN A 5 19.24 -9.29 -21.77
CA GLN A 5 19.85 -10.30 -22.62
C GLN A 5 20.83 -11.20 -21.86
N GLN A 6 21.56 -10.67 -20.87
CA GLN A 6 22.45 -11.46 -20.01
C GLN A 6 21.70 -12.47 -19.12
N VAL A 7 20.46 -12.16 -18.75
CA VAL A 7 19.59 -13.08 -17.98
C VAL A 7 18.64 -13.90 -18.85
N GLY A 8 18.88 -13.93 -20.19
CA GLY A 8 18.22 -14.85 -21.11
C GLY A 8 16.90 -14.36 -21.73
N PHE A 9 16.61 -13.05 -21.68
CA PHE A 9 15.41 -12.49 -22.29
C PHE A 9 15.73 -11.68 -23.55
N ASP A 10 14.82 -11.68 -24.54
CA ASP A 10 14.96 -10.95 -25.80
C ASP A 10 14.99 -9.41 -25.68
N GLY A 11 15.08 -8.89 -24.45
CA GLY A 11 15.16 -7.48 -24.14
C GLY A 11 14.31 -7.07 -22.95
N TRP A 12 14.35 -5.78 -22.64
CA TRP A 12 13.64 -5.23 -21.48
C TRP A 12 12.13 -5.51 -21.46
N PRO A 13 11.39 -5.45 -22.60
CA PRO A 13 9.94 -5.79 -22.59
C PRO A 13 9.68 -7.24 -22.19
N ALA A 14 10.45 -8.21 -22.70
CA ALA A 14 10.31 -9.62 -22.37
C ALA A 14 10.63 -9.89 -20.89
N LEU A 15 11.70 -9.31 -20.37
CA LEU A 15 12.06 -9.36 -18.96
C LEU A 15 10.95 -8.78 -18.07
N LYS A 16 10.44 -7.59 -18.41
CA LYS A 16 9.35 -6.94 -17.70
C LYS A 16 8.08 -7.79 -17.68
N THR A 17 7.72 -8.40 -18.81
CA THR A 17 6.54 -9.28 -18.92
C THR A 17 6.71 -10.54 -18.07
N ALA A 18 7.89 -11.17 -18.07
CA ALA A 18 8.17 -12.32 -17.24
C ALA A 18 8.13 -12.00 -15.74
N PHE A 19 8.73 -10.88 -15.32
CA PHE A 19 8.61 -10.39 -13.93
C PHE A 19 7.18 -10.03 -13.56
N ALA A 20 6.42 -9.39 -14.45
CA ALA A 20 5.02 -9.07 -14.22
C ALA A 20 4.18 -10.34 -14.06
N ALA A 21 4.44 -11.38 -14.85
CA ALA A 21 3.77 -12.68 -14.73
C ALA A 21 4.12 -13.40 -13.43
N ASP A 22 5.41 -13.42 -13.06
CA ASP A 22 5.90 -14.05 -11.83
C ASP A 22 5.37 -13.35 -10.56
N LEU A 23 5.25 -12.02 -10.61
CA LEU A 23 4.64 -11.20 -9.55
C LEU A 23 3.10 -11.17 -9.61
N GLY A 24 2.47 -11.87 -10.55
CA GLY A 24 1.02 -11.88 -10.71
C GLY A 24 0.42 -10.55 -11.19
N LEU A 25 1.21 -9.72 -11.87
CA LEU A 25 0.83 -8.37 -12.34
C LEU A 25 0.31 -8.33 -13.79
N GLY A 26 0.27 -9.47 -14.49
CA GLY A 26 -0.26 -9.58 -15.85
C GLY A 26 -1.79 -9.57 -15.87
N GLY A 27 -2.41 -9.00 -16.90
CA GLY A 27 -3.87 -9.04 -17.10
C GLY A 27 -4.45 -10.46 -17.09
N ASP A 28 -3.67 -11.46 -17.54
CA ASP A 28 -4.02 -12.88 -17.48
C ASP A 28 -3.98 -13.46 -16.06
N ALA A 29 -3.25 -12.83 -15.12
CA ALA A 29 -3.19 -13.27 -13.74
C ALA A 29 -4.57 -13.17 -13.03
N TYR A 30 -5.40 -12.22 -13.40
CA TYR A 30 -6.76 -12.10 -12.89
C TYR A 30 -7.66 -13.21 -13.44
N GLY A 31 -7.55 -13.55 -14.73
CA GLY A 31 -8.28 -14.64 -15.34
C GLY A 31 -7.92 -15.99 -14.75
N ALA A 32 -6.64 -16.28 -14.57
CA ALA A 32 -6.15 -17.49 -13.94
C ALA A 32 -6.62 -17.62 -12.47
N ARG A 33 -6.59 -16.53 -11.71
CA ARG A 33 -7.10 -16.49 -10.33
C ARG A 33 -8.60 -16.74 -10.26
N ALA A 34 -9.38 -16.15 -11.20
CA ALA A 34 -10.82 -16.38 -11.28
C ALA A 34 -11.14 -17.85 -11.61
N GLN A 35 -10.42 -18.47 -12.54
CA GLN A 35 -10.59 -19.90 -12.89
C GLN A 35 -10.22 -20.81 -11.72
N HIS A 36 -9.14 -20.51 -10.99
CA HIS A 36 -8.76 -21.25 -9.78
C HIS A 36 -9.83 -21.15 -8.68
N LEU A 37 -10.44 -20.00 -8.49
CA LEU A 37 -11.54 -19.82 -7.54
C LEU A 37 -12.78 -20.64 -7.93
N VAL A 38 -13.17 -20.62 -9.21
CA VAL A 38 -14.32 -21.38 -9.71
C VAL A 38 -14.07 -22.88 -9.55
N ALA A 39 -12.88 -23.37 -9.85
CA ALA A 39 -12.53 -24.78 -9.70
C ALA A 39 -12.58 -25.26 -8.22
N ARG A 40 -12.34 -24.38 -7.26
CA ARG A 40 -12.32 -24.68 -5.81
C ARG A 40 -13.63 -24.39 -5.08
N ALA A 41 -14.56 -23.67 -5.73
CA ALA A 41 -15.87 -23.34 -5.14
C ALA A 41 -16.75 -24.56 -4.80
N GLY A 42 -16.37 -25.75 -5.25
CA GLY A 42 -17.08 -27.02 -4.99
C GLY A 42 -16.60 -27.77 -3.75
N GLU A 43 -15.50 -27.35 -3.08
CA GLU A 43 -14.98 -28.04 -1.90
C GLU A 43 -15.58 -27.45 -0.60
N PRO A 44 -16.34 -28.24 0.19
CA PRO A 44 -16.93 -27.75 1.44
C PRO A 44 -15.86 -27.26 2.43
N GLY A 45 -15.92 -25.99 2.83
CA GLY A 45 -15.08 -25.41 3.88
C GLY A 45 -13.64 -25.02 3.50
N GLY A 46 -13.08 -25.55 2.41
CA GLY A 46 -11.68 -25.37 2.03
C GLY A 46 -11.27 -23.91 1.80
N LEU A 47 -12.09 -23.14 1.09
CA LEU A 47 -11.81 -21.73 0.77
C LEU A 47 -11.84 -20.83 2.03
N THR A 48 -12.78 -21.08 2.95
CA THR A 48 -12.89 -20.29 4.19
C THR A 48 -11.67 -20.47 5.06
N GLU A 49 -11.26 -21.72 5.28
CA GLU A 49 -10.08 -22.03 6.09
C GLU A 49 -8.80 -21.46 5.46
N GLU A 50 -8.66 -21.58 4.15
CA GLU A 50 -7.55 -21.00 3.40
C GLU A 50 -7.52 -19.47 3.51
N MET A 51 -8.68 -18.79 3.35
CA MET A 51 -8.79 -17.32 3.50
C MET A 51 -8.27 -16.88 4.88
N PHE A 52 -8.78 -17.42 5.96
CA PHE A 52 -8.33 -17.07 7.30
C PHE A 52 -6.89 -17.51 7.58
N GLY A 53 -6.44 -18.63 7.02
CA GLY A 53 -5.05 -19.07 7.09
C GLY A 53 -4.09 -18.10 6.42
N VAL A 54 -4.43 -17.57 5.25
CA VAL A 54 -3.64 -16.56 4.57
C VAL A 54 -3.64 -15.24 5.35
N GLN A 55 -4.77 -14.84 5.94
CA GLN A 55 -4.82 -13.61 6.75
C GLN A 55 -3.89 -13.69 7.97
N ARG A 56 -3.85 -14.82 8.69
CA ARG A 56 -2.91 -15.00 9.80
C ARG A 56 -1.46 -14.84 9.34
N ARG A 57 -1.08 -15.50 8.23
CA ARG A 57 0.28 -15.36 7.67
C ARG A 57 0.60 -13.92 7.21
N ASN A 58 -0.38 -13.22 6.66
CA ASN A 58 -0.20 -11.83 6.27
C ASN A 58 0.10 -10.93 7.47
N LEU A 59 -0.62 -11.12 8.58
CA LEU A 59 -0.40 -10.37 9.83
C LEU A 59 0.99 -10.67 10.41
N GLU A 60 1.36 -11.94 10.49
CA GLU A 60 2.69 -12.37 10.98
C GLU A 60 3.82 -11.78 10.12
N ALA A 61 3.71 -11.88 8.79
CA ALA A 61 4.68 -11.32 7.87
C ALA A 61 4.78 -9.78 7.98
N THR A 62 3.66 -9.10 8.14
CA THR A 62 3.60 -7.64 8.31
C THR A 62 4.27 -7.22 9.61
N GLN A 63 3.98 -7.90 10.72
CA GLN A 63 4.63 -7.66 12.01
C GLN A 63 6.15 -7.86 11.92
N ALA A 64 6.59 -8.95 11.30
CA ALA A 64 8.03 -9.25 11.15
C ALA A 64 8.76 -8.21 10.30
N GLN A 65 8.11 -7.66 9.26
CA GLN A 65 8.73 -6.71 8.34
C GLN A 65 8.69 -5.26 8.85
N SER A 66 7.66 -4.89 9.59
CA SER A 66 7.38 -3.48 9.92
C SER A 66 7.40 -3.17 11.40
N GLY A 67 7.26 -4.15 12.30
CA GLY A 67 7.18 -3.92 13.74
C GLY A 67 8.31 -3.03 14.29
N ALA A 68 9.56 -3.33 13.95
CA ALA A 68 10.73 -2.56 14.41
C ALA A 68 10.85 -1.15 13.77
N ARG A 69 9.98 -0.80 12.82
CA ARG A 69 9.98 0.50 12.12
C ARG A 69 8.82 1.40 12.55
N LEU A 70 7.85 0.84 13.27
CA LEU A 70 6.65 1.58 13.72
C LEU A 70 7.03 2.80 14.55
N ASP A 71 7.87 2.65 15.58
CA ASP A 71 8.28 3.76 16.46
C ASP A 71 8.84 4.96 15.69
N LYS A 72 9.61 4.68 14.61
CA LYS A 72 10.18 5.75 13.78
C LYS A 72 9.11 6.44 12.94
N ALA A 73 8.13 5.70 12.45
CA ALA A 73 7.02 6.27 11.70
C ALA A 73 6.11 7.08 12.62
N CYS A 74 5.77 6.56 13.80
CA CYS A 74 5.00 7.27 14.83
C CYS A 74 5.69 8.57 15.24
N ALA A 75 6.99 8.55 15.53
CA ALA A 75 7.76 9.76 15.89
C ALA A 75 7.78 10.83 14.78
N LEU A 76 7.64 10.45 13.50
CA LEU A 76 7.47 11.40 12.41
C LEU A 76 6.08 12.02 12.42
N ILE A 77 5.05 11.20 12.63
CA ILE A 77 3.65 11.60 12.62
C ILE A 77 3.34 12.50 13.83
N GLU A 78 3.81 12.15 15.02
CA GLU A 78 3.60 12.93 16.25
C GLU A 78 4.15 14.36 16.13
N LYS A 79 5.33 14.53 15.52
CA LYS A 79 6.00 15.82 15.34
C LYS A 79 5.47 16.64 14.17
N ALA A 80 4.52 16.12 13.42
CA ALA A 80 3.95 16.81 12.27
C ALA A 80 3.02 17.95 12.70
N LYS A 81 3.00 19.04 11.95
CA LYS A 81 2.03 20.13 12.11
C LYS A 81 0.64 19.69 11.70
N ALA A 82 0.55 19.00 10.55
CA ALA A 82 -0.65 18.35 10.05
C ALA A 82 -0.29 16.98 9.47
N VAL A 83 -1.24 16.05 9.52
CA VAL A 83 -1.10 14.72 8.95
C VAL A 83 -2.06 14.59 7.78
N HIS A 84 -1.51 14.39 6.61
CA HIS A 84 -2.27 14.10 5.40
C HIS A 84 -2.22 12.60 5.15
N VAL A 85 -3.35 11.99 4.84
CA VAL A 85 -3.44 10.55 4.62
C VAL A 85 -4.04 10.29 3.25
N ALA A 86 -3.38 9.47 2.45
CA ALA A 86 -3.82 9.11 1.11
C ALA A 86 -3.85 7.60 0.90
N GLY A 87 -4.88 7.14 0.24
CA GLY A 87 -5.01 5.76 -0.24
C GLY A 87 -6.17 5.71 -1.21
N PHE A 88 -5.94 5.13 -2.38
CA PHE A 88 -6.92 5.15 -3.46
C PHE A 88 -7.31 3.72 -3.82
N ARG A 89 -8.51 3.56 -4.41
CA ARG A 89 -9.02 2.26 -4.85
C ARG A 89 -9.02 1.25 -3.69
N ALA A 90 -8.35 0.10 -3.84
CA ALA A 90 -8.28 -0.94 -2.81
C ALA A 90 -7.53 -0.51 -1.54
N SER A 91 -6.69 0.52 -1.58
CA SER A 91 -6.00 1.08 -0.41
C SER A 91 -6.82 2.11 0.36
N TYR A 92 -7.96 2.57 -0.19
CA TYR A 92 -8.82 3.57 0.44
C TYR A 92 -9.27 3.17 1.86
N PRO A 93 -9.69 1.91 2.13
CA PRO A 93 -10.08 1.50 3.48
C PRO A 93 -8.98 1.70 4.52
N ILE A 94 -7.70 1.48 4.14
CA ILE A 94 -6.54 1.68 5.04
C ILE A 94 -6.43 3.17 5.41
N ALA A 95 -6.45 4.05 4.40
CA ALA A 95 -6.34 5.50 4.61
C ALA A 95 -7.54 6.05 5.41
N PHE A 96 -8.75 5.63 5.06
CA PHE A 96 -9.97 6.06 5.74
C PHE A 96 -9.99 5.61 7.21
N GLY A 97 -9.64 4.34 7.48
CA GLY A 97 -9.57 3.79 8.83
C GLY A 97 -8.60 4.57 9.71
N LEU A 98 -7.39 4.84 9.19
CA LEU A 98 -6.38 5.63 9.88
C LEU A 98 -6.88 7.05 10.20
N VAL A 99 -7.47 7.74 9.21
CA VAL A 99 -8.02 9.09 9.43
C VAL A 99 -9.15 9.08 10.45
N TYR A 100 -10.06 8.11 10.36
CA TYR A 100 -11.17 8.00 11.28
C TYR A 100 -10.68 7.89 12.74
N GLN A 101 -9.73 7.00 13.00
CA GLN A 101 -9.19 6.76 14.34
C GLN A 101 -8.37 7.95 14.84
N TYR A 102 -7.45 8.51 14.02
CA TYR A 102 -6.63 9.65 14.39
C TYR A 102 -7.44 10.89 14.73
N ARG A 103 -8.54 11.14 14.02
CA ARG A 103 -9.43 12.30 14.27
C ARG A 103 -10.15 12.26 15.62
N LEU A 104 -10.19 11.12 16.28
CA LEU A 104 -10.77 11.04 17.64
C LEU A 104 -9.95 11.83 18.68
N PHE A 105 -8.66 12.01 18.46
CA PHE A 105 -7.77 12.73 19.38
C PHE A 105 -6.89 13.79 18.73
N ARG A 106 -6.90 13.89 17.40
CA ARG A 106 -6.07 14.86 16.67
C ARG A 106 -6.87 15.51 15.54
N PRO A 107 -7.18 16.85 15.61
CA PRO A 107 -8.03 17.50 14.62
C PRO A 107 -7.34 17.79 13.28
N ASP A 108 -6.02 17.90 13.25
CA ASP A 108 -5.20 18.27 12.09
C ASP A 108 -4.81 17.05 11.24
N VAL A 109 -5.76 16.13 11.03
CA VAL A 109 -5.63 14.96 10.17
C VAL A 109 -6.58 15.08 8.99
N HIS A 110 -6.05 14.98 7.78
CA HIS A 110 -6.77 15.24 6.54
C HIS A 110 -6.70 14.05 5.59
N LEU A 111 -7.86 13.58 5.11
CA LEU A 111 -7.94 12.59 4.06
C LEU A 111 -7.78 13.26 2.71
N LEU A 112 -6.87 12.75 1.88
CA LEU A 112 -6.72 13.15 0.48
C LEU A 112 -7.36 12.07 -0.38
N ASP A 113 -8.61 12.28 -0.77
CA ASP A 113 -9.41 11.32 -1.55
C ASP A 113 -9.83 11.86 -2.92
N GLY A 114 -9.62 13.14 -3.15
CA GLY A 114 -9.95 13.80 -4.41
C GLY A 114 -11.45 13.90 -4.71
N GLN A 115 -12.32 13.71 -3.70
CA GLN A 115 -13.76 13.82 -3.91
C GLN A 115 -14.13 15.14 -4.60
N GLY A 116 -15.04 15.06 -5.56
CA GLY A 116 -15.47 16.24 -6.33
C GLY A 116 -14.37 16.89 -7.18
N GLY A 117 -13.29 16.17 -7.49
CA GLY A 117 -12.17 16.70 -8.27
C GLY A 117 -11.22 17.60 -7.48
N THR A 118 -11.22 17.52 -6.15
CA THR A 118 -10.47 18.41 -5.26
C THR A 118 -9.04 17.97 -4.97
N LEU A 119 -8.53 16.88 -5.58
CA LEU A 119 -7.23 16.31 -5.25
C LEU A 119 -6.08 17.32 -5.35
N GLU A 120 -6.06 18.13 -6.40
CA GLU A 120 -5.03 19.17 -6.58
C GLU A 120 -5.09 20.23 -5.48
N MET A 121 -6.30 20.62 -5.05
CA MET A 121 -6.48 21.56 -3.93
C MET A 121 -5.98 20.95 -2.61
N GLN A 122 -6.28 19.69 -2.38
CA GLN A 122 -5.81 18.94 -1.20
C GLN A 122 -4.28 18.81 -1.20
N GLN A 123 -3.66 18.55 -2.36
CA GLN A 123 -2.20 18.51 -2.50
C GLN A 123 -1.54 19.86 -2.19
N ARG A 124 -2.11 20.95 -2.65
CA ARG A 124 -1.59 22.32 -2.38
C ARG A 124 -1.66 22.72 -0.91
N ALA A 125 -2.46 22.05 -0.10
CA ALA A 125 -2.55 22.30 1.34
C ALA A 125 -1.37 21.75 2.13
N MET A 126 -0.59 20.81 1.55
CA MET A 126 0.59 20.22 2.19
C MET A 126 1.76 21.20 2.20
N GLY A 127 2.58 21.16 3.26
CA GLY A 127 3.74 22.02 3.39
C GLY A 127 4.83 21.49 4.32
N LYS A 128 5.87 22.29 4.45
CA LYS A 128 7.00 21.96 5.32
C LYS A 128 6.56 21.84 6.78
N GLY A 129 6.88 20.72 7.37
CA GLY A 129 6.50 20.37 8.75
C GLY A 129 5.31 19.42 8.82
N ASP A 130 4.62 19.17 7.70
CA ASP A 130 3.57 18.18 7.62
C ASP A 130 4.13 16.78 7.33
N VAL A 131 3.29 15.77 7.51
CA VAL A 131 3.56 14.38 7.14
C VAL A 131 2.44 13.89 6.24
N LEU A 132 2.83 13.26 5.13
CA LEU A 132 1.94 12.42 4.34
C LEU A 132 2.10 10.96 4.75
N VAL A 133 1.02 10.31 5.14
CA VAL A 133 0.92 8.86 5.23
C VAL A 133 0.21 8.35 3.97
N VAL A 134 0.90 7.60 3.13
CA VAL A 134 0.34 7.13 1.86
C VAL A 134 0.33 5.61 1.79
N ALA A 135 -0.84 5.03 1.52
CA ALA A 135 -1.02 3.59 1.34
C ALA A 135 -1.23 3.25 -0.14
N SER A 136 -0.40 2.38 -0.69
CA SER A 136 -0.60 1.79 -2.01
C SER A 136 0.25 0.53 -2.18
N PHE A 137 -0.28 -0.43 -2.91
CA PHE A 137 0.38 -1.70 -3.25
C PHE A 137 0.18 -2.02 -4.73
N SER A 138 0.91 -3.01 -5.22
CA SER A 138 0.89 -3.38 -6.64
C SER A 138 -0.49 -3.92 -7.10
N PRO A 139 -1.00 -3.41 -8.25
CA PRO A 139 -0.48 -2.33 -9.08
C PRO A 139 -0.73 -0.96 -8.44
N TYR A 140 0.36 -0.21 -8.27
CA TYR A 140 0.32 1.09 -7.57
C TYR A 140 -0.57 2.09 -8.29
N SER A 141 -1.42 2.78 -7.54
CA SER A 141 -2.29 3.80 -8.14
C SER A 141 -1.50 5.05 -8.54
N HIS A 142 -1.85 5.61 -9.70
CA HIS A 142 -1.24 6.84 -10.18
C HIS A 142 -1.44 8.00 -9.20
N GLU A 143 -2.64 8.07 -8.63
CA GLU A 143 -3.03 9.09 -7.66
C GLU A 143 -2.15 9.07 -6.40
N ALA A 144 -1.80 7.87 -5.90
CA ALA A 144 -0.92 7.74 -4.73
C ALA A 144 0.50 8.25 -5.01
N LEU A 145 1.03 7.96 -6.20
CA LEU A 145 2.33 8.46 -6.63
C LEU A 145 2.32 9.97 -6.81
N GLN A 146 1.30 10.51 -7.47
CA GLN A 146 1.12 11.94 -7.67
C GLN A 146 1.07 12.71 -6.35
N VAL A 147 0.32 12.20 -5.35
CA VAL A 147 0.24 12.81 -4.02
C VAL A 147 1.58 12.74 -3.28
N ALA A 148 2.30 11.62 -3.39
CA ALA A 148 3.61 11.47 -2.76
C ALA A 148 4.66 12.41 -3.38
N GLU A 149 4.66 12.57 -4.70
CA GLU A 149 5.52 13.54 -5.39
C GLU A 149 5.19 14.99 -4.98
N ALA A 150 3.91 15.35 -4.93
CA ALA A 150 3.47 16.67 -4.47
C ALA A 150 3.89 16.94 -3.02
N ALA A 151 3.78 15.96 -2.13
CA ALA A 151 4.23 16.07 -0.74
C ALA A 151 5.75 16.31 -0.63
N ARG A 152 6.55 15.54 -1.40
CA ARG A 152 8.00 15.74 -1.48
C ARG A 152 8.33 17.17 -1.94
N ASP A 153 7.70 17.64 -3.01
CA ASP A 153 7.96 18.94 -3.61
C ASP A 153 7.52 20.10 -2.69
N ALA A 154 6.48 19.88 -1.88
CA ALA A 154 6.04 20.80 -0.84
C ALA A 154 6.93 20.77 0.44
N GLY A 155 7.88 19.84 0.52
CA GLY A 155 8.77 19.67 1.68
C GLY A 155 8.12 18.96 2.87
N ALA A 156 7.00 18.30 2.70
CA ALA A 156 6.41 17.40 3.67
C ALA A 156 7.22 16.09 3.77
N ARG A 157 7.18 15.44 4.94
CA ARG A 157 7.78 14.11 5.11
C ARG A 157 6.77 13.03 4.72
N ILE A 158 7.25 11.88 4.30
CA ILE A 158 6.41 10.80 3.79
C ILE A 158 6.64 9.53 4.59
N VAL A 159 5.55 8.92 5.06
CA VAL A 159 5.47 7.56 5.58
C VAL A 159 4.70 6.74 4.56
N ALA A 160 5.34 5.76 3.94
CA ALA A 160 4.71 4.87 2.96
C ALA A 160 4.29 3.56 3.61
N LEU A 161 3.03 3.16 3.40
CA LEU A 161 2.50 1.83 3.66
C LEU A 161 2.37 1.11 2.33
N THR A 162 3.17 0.06 2.11
CA THR A 162 3.26 -0.60 0.80
C THR A 162 3.60 -2.08 0.93
N ASP A 163 3.57 -2.81 -0.17
CA ASP A 163 3.82 -4.25 -0.22
C ASP A 163 5.30 -4.62 -0.46
N SER A 164 6.13 -3.66 -0.90
CA SER A 164 7.51 -3.93 -1.30
C SER A 164 8.43 -2.73 -1.08
N LEU A 165 9.69 -2.98 -0.71
CA LEU A 165 10.74 -1.96 -0.73
C LEU A 165 11.09 -1.49 -2.16
N ALA A 166 10.76 -2.27 -3.18
CA ALA A 166 10.88 -1.88 -4.58
C ALA A 166 9.71 -0.99 -5.06
N SER A 167 8.75 -0.69 -4.20
CA SER A 167 7.65 0.24 -4.48
C SER A 167 8.21 1.63 -4.84
N PRO A 168 7.65 2.31 -5.84
CA PRO A 168 8.03 3.69 -6.14
C PRO A 168 7.77 4.64 -4.96
N LEU A 169 6.82 4.34 -4.07
CA LEU A 169 6.60 5.11 -2.84
C LEU A 169 7.77 5.02 -1.87
N SER A 170 8.44 3.87 -1.79
CA SER A 170 9.59 3.66 -0.91
C SER A 170 10.77 4.57 -1.27
N LEU A 171 10.91 4.96 -2.54
CA LEU A 171 11.95 5.88 -3.00
C LEU A 171 11.72 7.32 -2.55
N LEU A 172 10.48 7.67 -2.25
CA LEU A 172 10.08 9.02 -1.82
C LEU A 172 9.96 9.14 -0.30
N ALA A 173 9.79 8.02 0.40
CA ALA A 173 9.45 7.98 1.82
C ALA A 173 10.67 8.07 2.74
N GLN A 174 10.53 8.78 3.87
CA GLN A 174 11.48 8.77 4.97
C GLN A 174 11.32 7.51 5.84
N GLN A 175 10.10 6.96 5.91
CA GLN A 175 9.83 5.65 6.51
C GLN A 175 8.93 4.84 5.59
N THR A 176 9.30 3.56 5.41
CA THR A 176 8.49 2.59 4.66
C THR A 176 8.09 1.47 5.59
N LEU A 177 6.80 1.27 5.72
CA LEU A 177 6.18 0.16 6.43
C LEU A 177 5.61 -0.82 5.40
N LEU A 178 5.99 -2.07 5.52
CA LEU A 178 5.58 -3.12 4.59
C LEU A 178 4.41 -3.90 5.17
N PHE A 179 3.42 -4.20 4.32
CA PHE A 179 2.34 -5.11 4.67
C PHE A 179 2.10 -6.15 3.58
N SER A 180 1.75 -7.35 4.00
CA SER A 180 1.48 -8.46 3.09
C SER A 180 0.07 -8.39 2.53
N ILE A 181 -0.05 -8.61 1.22
CA ILE A 181 -1.31 -8.51 0.45
C ILE A 181 -1.77 -9.86 -0.11
N HIS A 182 -1.16 -10.98 0.32
CA HIS A 182 -1.50 -12.30 -0.22
C HIS A 182 -2.97 -12.62 0.00
N SER A 183 -3.57 -13.25 -1.00
CA SER A 183 -4.97 -13.66 -0.97
C SER A 183 -5.18 -14.86 -1.88
N PRO A 184 -5.94 -15.88 -1.47
CA PRO A 184 -6.40 -16.92 -2.38
C PRO A 184 -7.55 -16.44 -3.26
N SER A 185 -8.06 -15.23 -3.01
CA SER A 185 -9.14 -14.59 -3.77
C SER A 185 -8.59 -13.86 -5.01
N PHE A 186 -9.53 -13.43 -5.84
CA PHE A 186 -9.28 -12.53 -6.98
C PHE A 186 -8.65 -11.20 -6.52
N PHE A 187 -9.09 -10.67 -5.37
CA PHE A 187 -8.61 -9.40 -4.84
C PHE A 187 -7.46 -9.60 -3.85
N PRO A 188 -6.43 -8.75 -3.88
CA PRO A 188 -5.43 -8.66 -2.82
C PRO A 188 -6.09 -8.40 -1.46
N SER A 189 -5.49 -8.91 -0.39
CA SER A 189 -5.96 -8.64 0.96
C SER A 189 -5.43 -7.31 1.48
N VAL A 190 -6.29 -6.54 2.12
CA VAL A 190 -5.90 -5.28 2.80
C VAL A 190 -5.94 -5.42 4.34
N ALA A 191 -6.29 -6.59 4.87
CA ALA A 191 -6.46 -6.81 6.31
C ALA A 191 -5.19 -6.48 7.10
N ALA A 192 -4.02 -6.92 6.61
CA ALA A 192 -2.75 -6.62 7.28
C ALA A 192 -2.35 -5.14 7.18
N GLY A 193 -2.74 -4.46 6.10
CA GLY A 193 -2.57 -3.01 5.96
C GLY A 193 -3.45 -2.23 6.93
N LEU A 194 -4.68 -2.69 7.18
CA LEU A 194 -5.57 -2.12 8.20
C LEU A 194 -4.98 -2.32 9.60
N ALA A 195 -4.54 -3.53 9.95
CA ALA A 195 -3.91 -3.80 11.24
C ALA A 195 -2.63 -2.96 11.45
N LEU A 196 -1.85 -2.70 10.38
CA LEU A 196 -0.69 -1.83 10.43
C LEU A 196 -1.09 -0.37 10.67
N ALA A 197 -2.18 0.10 10.06
CA ALA A 197 -2.73 1.43 10.29
C ALA A 197 -3.24 1.59 11.73
N GLU A 198 -3.93 0.60 12.28
CA GLU A 198 -4.36 0.56 13.69
C GLU A 198 -3.15 0.64 14.64
N ALA A 199 -2.10 -0.16 14.39
CA ALA A 199 -0.89 -0.11 15.19
C ALA A 199 -0.18 1.26 15.16
N LEU A 200 -0.25 2.00 14.03
CA LEU A 200 0.27 3.36 13.94
C LEU A 200 -0.49 4.37 14.79
N VAL A 201 -1.76 4.10 15.06
CA VAL A 201 -2.62 4.99 15.85
C VAL A 201 -2.46 4.74 17.34
N GLU A 202 -2.19 3.50 17.74
CA GLU A 202 -2.09 3.08 19.15
C GLU A 202 -0.71 3.36 19.78
N LEU A 203 0.32 3.56 18.97
CA LEU A 203 1.70 3.82 19.40
C LEU A 203 2.02 5.31 19.41
#